data_5d00171234ae9e2819790ccb822a7964
#
_entry.id   5d00171234ae9e2819790ccb822a7964
#
_cell.length_a   1.000
_cell.length_b   1.000
_cell.length_c   1.000
_cell.angle_alpha   90.00
_cell.angle_beta   90.00
_cell.angle_gamma   90.00
#
_symmetry.space_group_name_H-M   'P 1'
#
loop_
_entity.id
_entity.type
_entity.pdbx_description
1 polymer ?
#
loop_
_entity_poly.entity_id
_entity_poly.type
_entity_poly.pdbx_seq_one_letter_code
_entity_poly.pdbx_strand_id
1 'polypeptide(L)'
;MVSRLSLVTLAFATAQVILAAAPQAAAPKPAPPQNGFLEASRSPQAPSVPPPKPVNIVTPEMRGDIFMARKMYRDAVEAYQEGPKTAVLLNKTGIAYHQLLEYSMADKYYRLAIRMNAEYAEAINNLGTIFYARKSFRRAVTEYKKALRISPNSASMWSNLGTGYFARKDYVRAWDSWQHALTLDPEVFESRSTQGVLLQERSVEERAKFHYFLAKTYAKAGMNDRALLYIRKSIEEGFKERKKFYEDPEFAPLKDLPEFKQLLAMEPRVL
;
A
#
# COMPACT_ATOMS: atom_id res chain seq x y z
N MET A 1 -45.33 38.33 -19.52
CA MET A 1 -44.10 38.42 -20.35
C MET A 1 -43.23 37.24 -19.98
N VAL A 2 -43.38 36.19 -20.53
CA VAL A 2 -42.87 35.39 -21.65
C VAL A 2 -41.31 35.36 -21.70
N SER A 3 -40.79 34.12 -21.54
CA SER A 3 -39.62 33.59 -22.24
C SER A 3 -38.25 33.81 -21.59
N ARG A 4 -37.32 32.85 -21.49
CA ARG A 4 -36.99 31.68 -22.36
C ARG A 4 -36.24 30.62 -21.59
N LEU A 5 -36.66 29.37 -21.71
CA LEU A 5 -35.80 28.19 -21.51
C LEU A 5 -34.72 28.16 -22.61
N SER A 6 -33.50 27.86 -22.24
CA SER A 6 -32.44 27.40 -23.15
C SER A 6 -32.01 26.01 -22.72
N LEU A 7 -32.48 25.02 -23.50
CA LEU A 7 -31.92 23.66 -23.51
C LEU A 7 -30.51 23.72 -24.15
N VAL A 8 -29.52 23.23 -23.43
CA VAL A 8 -28.24 22.89 -24.03
C VAL A 8 -28.19 21.37 -24.15
N THR A 9 -28.39 20.93 -25.40
CA THR A 9 -28.25 19.55 -25.84
C THR A 9 -26.75 19.22 -25.96
N LEU A 10 -26.26 18.30 -25.15
CA LEU A 10 -24.90 17.79 -25.24
C LEU A 10 -24.90 16.59 -26.19
N ALA A 11 -24.35 16.78 -27.40
CA ALA A 11 -24.17 15.74 -28.40
C ALA A 11 -22.99 14.83 -28.01
N PHE A 12 -23.25 13.54 -27.78
CA PHE A 12 -22.24 12.51 -27.72
C PHE A 12 -21.74 12.16 -29.11
N ALA A 13 -20.51 12.51 -29.45
CA ALA A 13 -19.83 12.04 -30.65
C ALA A 13 -19.18 10.68 -30.35
N THR A 14 -19.76 9.62 -30.88
CA THR A 14 -19.15 8.27 -30.91
C THR A 14 -18.13 8.22 -32.02
N ALA A 15 -16.85 8.14 -31.73
CA ALA A 15 -15.79 7.88 -32.69
C ALA A 15 -15.81 6.38 -33.06
N GLN A 16 -16.28 6.04 -34.25
CA GLN A 16 -16.10 4.72 -34.84
C GLN A 16 -14.68 4.63 -35.40
N VAL A 17 -13.88 3.71 -34.87
CA VAL A 17 -12.58 3.33 -35.42
C VAL A 17 -12.86 2.38 -36.59
N ILE A 18 -12.66 2.88 -37.81
CA ILE A 18 -12.70 2.06 -39.05
C ILE A 18 -11.35 1.35 -39.15
N LEU A 19 -11.37 0.03 -38.93
CA LEU A 19 -10.20 -0.84 -39.15
C LEU A 19 -10.08 -1.10 -40.67
N ALA A 20 -9.13 -0.45 -41.31
CA ALA A 20 -8.83 -0.68 -42.74
C ALA A 20 -8.13 -2.05 -42.88
N ALA A 21 -8.77 -2.95 -43.66
CA ALA A 21 -8.18 -4.23 -44.01
C ALA A 21 -7.07 -4.03 -45.06
N ALA A 22 -5.89 -4.58 -44.80
CA ALA A 22 -4.81 -4.64 -45.77
C ALA A 22 -5.10 -5.72 -46.83
N PRO A 23 -4.68 -5.52 -48.11
CA PRO A 23 -4.95 -6.48 -49.19
C PRO A 23 -4.10 -7.75 -49.03
N GLN A 24 -4.74 -8.90 -49.10
CA GLN A 24 -4.09 -10.22 -49.15
C GLN A 24 -3.33 -10.37 -50.46
N ALA A 25 -2.04 -10.62 -50.38
CA ALA A 25 -1.22 -11.03 -51.50
C ALA A 25 -1.55 -12.47 -51.89
N ALA A 26 -1.77 -12.68 -53.20
CA ALA A 26 -2.10 -13.97 -53.81
C ALA A 26 -0.97 -14.99 -53.66
N ALA A 27 -1.34 -16.21 -53.32
CA ALA A 27 -0.41 -17.34 -53.21
C ALA A 27 0.12 -17.78 -54.61
N PRO A 28 1.42 -18.12 -54.76
CA PRO A 28 1.94 -18.65 -56.02
C PRO A 28 1.54 -20.12 -56.24
N LYS A 29 1.25 -20.43 -57.52
CA LYS A 29 0.90 -21.79 -58.01
C LYS A 29 1.99 -22.79 -57.77
N PRO A 30 1.66 -24.08 -57.52
CA PRO A 30 2.68 -25.13 -57.32
C PRO A 30 3.32 -25.52 -58.67
N ALA A 31 4.64 -25.72 -58.65
CA ALA A 31 5.45 -26.25 -59.72
C ALA A 31 5.31 -27.79 -59.83
N PRO A 32 5.51 -28.39 -61.05
CA PRO A 32 5.34 -29.83 -61.27
C PRO A 32 6.44 -30.68 -60.60
N PRO A 33 6.16 -31.96 -60.34
CA PRO A 33 7.12 -32.85 -59.64
C PRO A 33 8.28 -33.21 -60.53
N GLN A 34 9.52 -32.99 -60.06
CA GLN A 34 10.74 -33.56 -60.64
C GLN A 34 11.09 -34.83 -59.87
N ASN A 35 10.91 -35.96 -60.58
CA ASN A 35 11.49 -37.23 -60.14
C ASN A 35 13.01 -37.21 -60.38
N GLY A 36 13.77 -37.23 -59.28
CA GLY A 36 15.20 -37.37 -59.31
C GLY A 36 15.63 -38.17 -58.09
N PHE A 37 15.93 -39.42 -58.29
CA PHE A 37 16.61 -40.28 -57.33
C PHE A 37 17.96 -39.67 -56.98
N LEU A 38 18.15 -39.25 -55.73
CA LEU A 38 19.46 -39.11 -55.12
C LEU A 38 19.40 -39.68 -53.72
N GLU A 39 20.12 -40.77 -53.49
CA GLU A 39 20.44 -41.32 -52.20
C GLU A 39 21.11 -40.24 -51.33
N ALA A 40 20.37 -39.69 -50.38
CA ALA A 40 20.93 -38.81 -49.38
C ALA A 40 21.53 -39.66 -48.23
N SER A 41 22.87 -39.72 -48.19
CA SER A 41 23.65 -40.20 -47.10
C SER A 41 23.11 -39.65 -45.77
N ARG A 42 22.60 -40.56 -44.93
CA ARG A 42 22.22 -40.20 -43.54
C ARG A 42 23.52 -39.92 -42.78
N SER A 43 23.83 -38.65 -42.59
CA SER A 43 24.77 -38.24 -41.56
C SER A 43 24.23 -38.66 -40.18
N PRO A 44 25.03 -39.23 -39.29
CA PRO A 44 24.58 -39.59 -37.96
C PRO A 44 24.17 -38.31 -37.21
N GLN A 45 22.89 -38.19 -36.87
CA GLN A 45 22.44 -37.15 -35.98
C GLN A 45 23.17 -37.33 -34.65
N ALA A 46 23.98 -36.35 -34.27
CA ALA A 46 24.54 -36.29 -32.96
C ALA A 46 23.38 -36.29 -31.92
N PRO A 47 23.53 -37.01 -30.78
CA PRO A 47 22.48 -37.05 -29.78
C PRO A 47 22.17 -35.63 -29.31
N SER A 48 20.91 -35.21 -29.51
CA SER A 48 20.43 -33.93 -29.04
C SER A 48 20.48 -33.95 -27.50
N VAL A 49 21.48 -33.28 -26.93
CA VAL A 49 21.53 -33.04 -25.48
C VAL A 49 20.31 -32.18 -25.15
N PRO A 50 19.40 -32.65 -24.29
CA PRO A 50 18.26 -31.86 -23.89
C PRO A 50 18.78 -30.55 -23.26
N PRO A 51 18.13 -29.39 -23.52
CA PRO A 51 18.56 -28.15 -22.93
C PRO A 51 18.60 -28.30 -21.39
N PRO A 52 19.62 -27.75 -20.73
CA PRO A 52 19.73 -27.85 -19.28
C PRO A 52 18.44 -27.28 -18.64
N LYS A 53 17.85 -28.05 -17.71
CA LYS A 53 16.70 -27.59 -16.94
C LYS A 53 17.07 -26.25 -16.30
N PRO A 54 16.16 -25.24 -16.31
CA PRO A 54 16.45 -23.97 -15.69
C PRO A 54 16.79 -24.22 -14.22
N VAL A 55 18.04 -23.95 -13.86
CA VAL A 55 18.45 -23.96 -12.46
C VAL A 55 17.75 -22.83 -11.77
N ASN A 56 16.86 -23.14 -10.86
CA ASN A 56 16.12 -22.15 -10.07
C ASN A 56 17.10 -21.54 -9.05
N ILE A 57 17.91 -20.58 -9.53
CA ILE A 57 18.90 -19.89 -8.68
C ILE A 57 18.14 -18.95 -7.78
N VAL A 58 18.00 -19.31 -6.50
CA VAL A 58 17.45 -18.43 -5.48
C VAL A 58 18.45 -17.29 -5.25
N THR A 59 18.08 -16.08 -5.68
CA THR A 59 18.94 -14.89 -5.50
C THR A 59 19.04 -14.50 -4.02
N PRO A 60 20.09 -13.76 -3.61
CA PRO A 60 20.18 -13.20 -2.26
C PRO A 60 18.94 -12.39 -1.86
N GLU A 61 18.37 -11.64 -2.79
CA GLU A 61 17.11 -10.90 -2.57
C GLU A 61 15.94 -11.83 -2.27
N MET A 62 15.71 -12.85 -3.12
CA MET A 62 14.63 -13.82 -2.90
C MET A 62 14.80 -14.58 -1.58
N ARG A 63 16.04 -14.95 -1.24
CA ARG A 63 16.36 -15.62 0.02
C ARG A 63 16.03 -14.73 1.22
N GLY A 64 16.42 -13.47 1.16
CA GLY A 64 16.07 -12.47 2.17
C GLY A 64 14.56 -12.26 2.30
N ASP A 65 13.83 -12.19 1.19
CA ASP A 65 12.36 -12.07 1.20
C ASP A 65 11.68 -13.29 1.86
N ILE A 66 12.21 -14.50 1.62
CA ILE A 66 11.74 -15.72 2.29
C ILE A 66 11.99 -15.64 3.80
N PHE A 67 13.17 -15.20 4.22
CA PHE A 67 13.49 -15.02 5.65
C PHE A 67 12.61 -13.94 6.30
N MET A 68 12.35 -12.84 5.63
CA MET A 68 11.40 -11.80 6.09
C MET A 68 10.00 -12.36 6.32
N ALA A 69 9.48 -13.14 5.37
CA ALA A 69 8.17 -13.79 5.48
C ALA A 69 8.10 -14.77 6.66
N ARG A 70 9.21 -15.42 6.98
CA ARG A 70 9.36 -16.33 8.13
C ARG A 70 9.71 -15.61 9.44
N LYS A 71 9.82 -14.28 9.44
CA LYS A 71 10.25 -13.45 10.58
C LYS A 71 11.68 -13.75 11.07
N MET A 72 12.51 -14.34 10.23
CA MET A 72 13.92 -14.62 10.46
C MET A 72 14.74 -13.38 10.05
N TYR A 73 14.58 -12.29 10.78
CA TYR A 73 15.06 -10.98 10.37
C TYR A 73 16.58 -10.86 10.30
N ARG A 74 17.33 -11.58 11.15
CA ARG A 74 18.81 -11.59 11.10
C ARG A 74 19.30 -12.28 9.84
N ASP A 75 18.73 -13.46 9.52
CA ASP A 75 19.06 -14.19 8.31
C ASP A 75 18.68 -13.39 7.04
N ALA A 76 17.57 -12.62 7.11
CA ALA A 76 17.19 -11.71 6.03
C ALA A 76 18.24 -10.61 5.81
N VAL A 77 18.77 -10.00 6.90
CA VAL A 77 19.86 -9.01 6.81
C VAL A 77 21.08 -9.60 6.12
N GLU A 78 21.52 -10.79 6.54
CA GLU A 78 22.69 -11.46 5.97
C GLU A 78 22.47 -11.74 4.48
N ALA A 79 21.32 -12.33 4.12
CA ALA A 79 20.99 -12.62 2.74
C ALA A 79 20.97 -11.36 1.85
N TYR A 80 20.35 -10.26 2.31
CA TYR A 80 20.34 -9.02 1.55
C TYR A 80 21.73 -8.39 1.39
N GLN A 81 22.61 -8.54 2.39
CA GLN A 81 23.95 -8.00 2.35
C GLN A 81 24.89 -8.74 1.39
N GLU A 82 24.59 -10.01 1.08
CA GLU A 82 25.30 -10.80 0.06
C GLU A 82 24.96 -10.33 -1.38
N GLY A 83 23.84 -9.65 -1.56
CA GLY A 83 23.40 -9.16 -2.85
C GLY A 83 24.08 -7.87 -3.31
N PRO A 84 23.79 -7.42 -4.54
CA PRO A 84 24.33 -6.17 -5.08
C PRO A 84 23.83 -4.99 -4.26
N LYS A 85 24.66 -3.97 -4.06
CA LYS A 85 24.30 -2.76 -3.33
C LYS A 85 23.38 -1.88 -4.18
N THR A 86 22.10 -2.23 -4.26
CA THR A 86 21.05 -1.44 -4.91
C THR A 86 20.24 -0.66 -3.87
N ALA A 87 19.56 0.42 -4.28
CA ALA A 87 18.65 1.16 -3.39
C ALA A 87 17.57 0.24 -2.81
N VAL A 88 17.07 -0.71 -3.60
CA VAL A 88 16.05 -1.69 -3.18
C VAL A 88 16.57 -2.60 -2.08
N LEU A 89 17.75 -3.24 -2.26
CA LEU A 89 18.31 -4.13 -1.24
C LEU A 89 18.71 -3.37 0.03
N LEU A 90 19.23 -2.17 -0.11
CA LEU A 90 19.53 -1.31 1.04
C LEU A 90 18.25 -0.97 1.83
N ASN A 91 17.15 -0.64 1.13
CA ASN A 91 15.87 -0.40 1.80
C ASN A 91 15.34 -1.68 2.47
N LYS A 92 15.38 -2.84 1.80
CA LYS A 92 14.98 -4.13 2.38
C LYS A 92 15.81 -4.49 3.62
N THR A 93 17.13 -4.27 3.57
CA THR A 93 18.01 -4.44 4.74
C THR A 93 17.59 -3.50 5.88
N GLY A 94 17.26 -2.25 5.56
CA GLY A 94 16.72 -1.29 6.54
C GLY A 94 15.41 -1.77 7.18
N ILE A 95 14.50 -2.37 6.40
CA ILE A 95 13.25 -2.94 6.90
C ILE A 95 13.55 -4.11 7.86
N ALA A 96 14.47 -5.01 7.52
CA ALA A 96 14.85 -6.12 8.40
C ALA A 96 15.43 -5.64 9.74
N TYR A 97 16.32 -4.63 9.73
CA TYR A 97 16.79 -3.99 10.97
C TYR A 97 15.68 -3.28 11.76
N HIS A 98 14.71 -2.68 11.06
CA HIS A 98 13.55 -2.08 11.73
C HIS A 98 12.73 -3.14 12.49
N GLN A 99 12.51 -4.31 11.89
CA GLN A 99 11.81 -5.42 12.54
C GLN A 99 12.59 -5.98 13.75
N LEU A 100 13.91 -5.86 13.74
CA LEU A 100 14.78 -6.17 14.90
C LEU A 100 14.80 -5.07 15.96
N LEU A 101 14.08 -3.96 15.75
CA LEU A 101 14.10 -2.75 16.60
C LEU A 101 15.48 -2.06 16.62
N GLU A 102 16.37 -2.43 15.73
CA GLU A 102 17.70 -1.82 15.56
C GLU A 102 17.61 -0.52 14.76
N TYR A 103 16.92 0.48 15.32
CA TYR A 103 16.56 1.74 14.63
C TYR A 103 17.76 2.52 14.09
N SER A 104 18.93 2.41 14.72
CA SER A 104 20.15 3.08 14.26
C SER A 104 20.67 2.47 12.94
N MET A 105 20.60 1.14 12.84
CA MET A 105 20.98 0.45 11.63
C MET A 105 19.94 0.68 10.52
N ALA A 106 18.65 0.60 10.84
CA ALA A 106 17.58 0.91 9.90
C ALA A 106 17.73 2.32 9.31
N ASP A 107 17.93 3.35 10.14
CA ASP A 107 18.20 4.74 9.70
C ASP A 107 19.38 4.81 8.73
N LYS A 108 20.51 4.15 9.09
CA LYS A 108 21.71 4.09 8.24
C LYS A 108 21.37 3.53 6.85
N TYR A 109 20.69 2.40 6.79
CA TYR A 109 20.40 1.72 5.52
C TYR A 109 19.36 2.46 4.68
N TYR A 110 18.32 3.06 5.26
CA TYR A 110 17.39 3.91 4.54
C TYR A 110 18.09 5.15 3.95
N ARG A 111 18.99 5.79 4.69
CA ARG A 111 19.79 6.89 4.14
C ARG A 111 20.74 6.46 3.03
N LEU A 112 21.29 5.24 3.10
CA LEU A 112 22.08 4.68 2.01
C LEU A 112 21.21 4.48 0.76
N ALA A 113 20.00 3.94 0.90
CA ALA A 113 19.05 3.77 -0.18
C ALA A 113 18.68 5.12 -0.82
N ILE A 114 18.38 6.13 0.01
CA ILE A 114 18.04 7.50 -0.45
C ILE A 114 19.23 8.17 -1.15
N ARG A 115 20.47 7.96 -0.67
CA ARG A 115 21.67 8.49 -1.37
C ARG A 115 21.87 7.87 -2.74
N MET A 116 21.51 6.59 -2.90
CA MET A 116 21.61 5.88 -4.17
C MET A 116 20.48 6.27 -5.13
N ASN A 117 19.28 6.50 -4.61
CA ASN A 117 18.12 7.00 -5.35
C ASN A 117 17.35 8.02 -4.50
N ALA A 118 17.54 9.29 -4.79
CA ALA A 118 16.92 10.40 -4.05
C ALA A 118 15.38 10.46 -4.19
N GLU A 119 14.83 9.81 -5.22
CA GLU A 119 13.39 9.73 -5.49
C GLU A 119 12.79 8.39 -5.04
N TYR A 120 13.48 7.64 -4.17
CA TYR A 120 12.96 6.40 -3.63
C TYR A 120 11.99 6.68 -2.47
N ALA A 121 10.73 6.90 -2.81
CA ALA A 121 9.67 7.31 -1.88
C ALA A 121 9.51 6.35 -0.69
N GLU A 122 9.60 5.03 -0.91
CA GLU A 122 9.47 4.02 0.14
C GLU A 122 10.60 4.14 1.18
N ALA A 123 11.85 4.35 0.76
CA ALA A 123 12.96 4.52 1.69
C ALA A 123 12.82 5.81 2.52
N ILE A 124 12.33 6.90 1.90
CA ILE A 124 12.04 8.17 2.59
C ILE A 124 10.90 7.97 3.59
N ASN A 125 9.82 7.30 3.19
CA ASN A 125 8.72 6.95 4.08
C ASN A 125 9.21 6.11 5.27
N ASN A 126 10.03 5.09 5.01
CA ASN A 126 10.57 4.20 6.03
C ASN A 126 11.53 4.94 6.99
N LEU A 127 12.29 5.91 6.52
CA LEU A 127 13.05 6.82 7.38
C LEU A 127 12.11 7.63 8.28
N GLY A 128 10.97 8.07 7.76
CA GLY A 128 9.91 8.70 8.54
C GLY A 128 9.40 7.80 9.68
N THR A 129 9.23 6.49 9.44
CA THR A 129 8.80 5.56 10.49
C THR A 129 9.84 5.39 11.59
N ILE A 130 11.14 5.45 11.27
CA ILE A 130 12.20 5.48 12.30
C ILE A 130 12.11 6.73 13.17
N PHE A 131 11.88 7.91 12.57
CA PHE A 131 11.67 9.12 13.36
C PHE A 131 10.42 9.04 14.23
N TYR A 132 9.36 8.40 13.72
CA TYR A 132 8.16 8.15 14.50
C TYR A 132 8.44 7.24 15.72
N ALA A 133 9.11 6.10 15.52
CA ALA A 133 9.50 5.17 16.58
C ALA A 133 10.37 5.84 17.64
N ARG A 134 11.23 6.78 17.24
CA ARG A 134 12.03 7.62 18.16
C ARG A 134 11.26 8.83 18.72
N LYS A 135 9.95 8.87 18.61
CA LYS A 135 9.06 9.97 19.07
C LYS A 135 9.40 11.35 18.48
N SER A 136 10.18 11.40 17.40
CA SER A 136 10.54 12.61 16.68
C SER A 136 9.45 12.95 15.62
N PHE A 137 8.21 13.12 16.08
CA PHE A 137 7.02 13.21 15.22
C PHE A 137 7.08 14.34 14.18
N ARG A 138 7.72 15.47 14.50
CA ARG A 138 7.89 16.56 13.51
C ARG A 138 8.75 16.11 12.33
N ARG A 139 9.85 15.40 12.60
CA ARG A 139 10.72 14.85 11.55
C ARG A 139 10.00 13.77 10.76
N ALA A 140 9.27 12.87 11.42
CA ALA A 140 8.47 11.84 10.76
C ALA A 140 7.50 12.45 9.74
N VAL A 141 6.70 13.44 10.13
CA VAL A 141 5.77 14.17 9.24
C VAL A 141 6.51 14.81 8.07
N THR A 142 7.71 15.36 8.30
CA THR A 142 8.52 15.97 7.22
C THR A 142 8.92 14.91 6.19
N GLU A 143 9.40 13.74 6.62
CA GLU A 143 9.81 12.68 5.69
C GLU A 143 8.60 12.07 4.97
N TYR A 144 7.47 11.81 5.65
CA TYR A 144 6.23 11.35 5.00
C TYR A 144 5.75 12.32 3.91
N LYS A 145 5.82 13.62 4.17
CA LYS A 145 5.48 14.65 3.17
C LYS A 145 6.45 14.66 2.00
N LYS A 146 7.74 14.38 2.21
CA LYS A 146 8.71 14.23 1.13
C LYS A 146 8.37 13.01 0.26
N ALA A 147 8.10 11.86 0.88
CA ALA A 147 7.72 10.65 0.18
C ALA A 147 6.45 10.85 -0.66
N LEU A 148 5.43 11.51 -0.11
CA LEU A 148 4.19 11.81 -0.81
C LEU A 148 4.32 12.82 -1.96
N ARG A 149 5.36 13.68 -1.98
CA ARG A 149 5.64 14.51 -3.16
C ARG A 149 6.13 13.69 -4.35
N ILE A 150 6.77 12.55 -4.08
CA ILE A 150 7.26 11.62 -5.11
C ILE A 150 6.16 10.63 -5.50
N SER A 151 5.45 10.08 -4.51
CA SER A 151 4.40 9.08 -4.69
C SER A 151 3.07 9.54 -4.08
N PRO A 152 2.35 10.50 -4.70
CA PRO A 152 1.16 11.12 -4.12
C PRO A 152 -0.02 10.16 -3.95
N ASN A 153 -0.07 9.07 -4.71
CA ASN A 153 -1.16 8.10 -4.72
C ASN A 153 -0.89 6.88 -3.82
N SER A 154 0.03 6.98 -2.85
CA SER A 154 0.32 5.89 -1.91
C SER A 154 -0.56 5.98 -0.67
N ALA A 155 -1.56 5.09 -0.56
CA ALA A 155 -2.46 5.03 0.59
C ALA A 155 -1.70 4.79 1.91
N SER A 156 -0.69 3.91 1.90
CA SER A 156 0.13 3.61 3.09
C SER A 156 0.92 4.84 3.58
N MET A 157 1.47 5.64 2.67
CA MET A 157 2.19 6.87 3.04
C MET A 157 1.25 7.94 3.60
N TRP A 158 0.03 8.08 3.06
CA TRP A 158 -1.01 8.94 3.62
C TRP A 158 -1.45 8.48 5.00
N SER A 159 -1.61 7.17 5.20
CA SER A 159 -1.91 6.59 6.52
C SER A 159 -0.81 6.91 7.54
N ASN A 160 0.46 6.75 7.15
CA ASN A 160 1.61 7.10 8.00
C ASN A 160 1.66 8.60 8.32
N LEU A 161 1.37 9.47 7.34
CA LEU A 161 1.28 10.93 7.55
C LEU A 161 0.19 11.27 8.57
N GLY A 162 -1.00 10.69 8.44
CA GLY A 162 -2.10 10.84 9.38
C GLY A 162 -1.71 10.41 10.79
N THR A 163 -1.04 9.27 10.92
CA THR A 163 -0.53 8.76 12.20
C THR A 163 0.53 9.69 12.80
N GLY A 164 1.39 10.27 11.98
CA GLY A 164 2.36 11.28 12.39
C GLY A 164 1.71 12.57 12.90
N TYR A 165 0.67 13.05 12.24
CA TYR A 165 -0.11 14.20 12.69
C TYR A 165 -0.87 13.90 13.99
N PHE A 166 -1.48 12.71 14.09
CA PHE A 166 -2.17 12.29 15.30
C PHE A 166 -1.24 12.29 16.53
N ALA A 167 -0.02 11.76 16.38
CA ALA A 167 0.99 11.77 17.44
C ALA A 167 1.42 13.19 17.85
N ARG A 168 1.24 14.17 16.97
CA ARG A 168 1.44 15.61 17.27
C ARG A 168 0.18 16.28 17.83
N LYS A 169 -0.90 15.54 18.06
CA LYS A 169 -2.22 16.04 18.47
C LYS A 169 -2.86 16.99 17.45
N ASP A 170 -2.43 16.94 16.20
CA ASP A 170 -3.00 17.67 15.08
C ASP A 170 -4.07 16.80 14.41
N TYR A 171 -5.20 16.72 15.11
CA TYR A 171 -6.26 15.76 14.77
C TYR A 171 -6.97 16.08 13.45
N VAL A 172 -7.05 17.36 13.08
CA VAL A 172 -7.66 17.77 11.81
C VAL A 172 -6.85 17.21 10.64
N ARG A 173 -5.54 17.51 10.60
CA ARG A 173 -4.69 17.01 9.52
C ARG A 173 -4.49 15.47 9.56
N ALA A 174 -4.57 14.87 10.74
CA ALA A 174 -4.56 13.42 10.87
C ALA A 174 -5.76 12.80 10.15
N TRP A 175 -6.95 13.31 10.46
CA TRP A 175 -8.20 12.84 9.88
C TRP A 175 -8.25 13.04 8.37
N ASP A 176 -7.89 14.24 7.87
CA ASP A 176 -7.82 14.52 6.43
C ASP A 176 -6.88 13.53 5.69
N SER A 177 -5.71 13.25 6.30
CA SER A 177 -4.74 12.31 5.72
C SER A 177 -5.29 10.89 5.67
N TRP A 178 -6.03 10.45 6.69
CA TRP A 178 -6.65 9.12 6.72
C TRP A 178 -7.84 9.01 5.77
N GLN A 179 -8.63 10.08 5.60
CA GLN A 179 -9.67 10.14 4.57
C GLN A 179 -9.05 9.93 3.17
N HIS A 180 -7.96 10.63 2.90
CA HIS A 180 -7.27 10.48 1.64
C HIS A 180 -6.70 9.07 1.44
N ALA A 181 -6.10 8.49 2.48
CA ALA A 181 -5.61 7.11 2.45
C ALA A 181 -6.72 6.11 2.12
N LEU A 182 -7.89 6.25 2.78
CA LEU A 182 -9.03 5.38 2.59
C LEU A 182 -9.67 5.52 1.19
N THR A 183 -9.64 6.73 0.62
CA THR A 183 -10.10 6.97 -0.75
C THR A 183 -9.22 6.24 -1.78
N LEU A 184 -7.91 6.16 -1.52
CA LEU A 184 -6.95 5.47 -2.38
C LEU A 184 -7.00 3.93 -2.23
N ASP A 185 -7.19 3.47 -1.00
CA ASP A 185 -7.27 2.03 -0.67
C ASP A 185 -8.23 1.82 0.51
N PRO A 186 -9.44 1.27 0.26
CA PRO A 186 -10.43 0.97 1.30
C PRO A 186 -9.95 -0.01 2.37
N GLU A 187 -8.92 -0.81 2.08
CA GLU A 187 -8.37 -1.83 2.99
C GLU A 187 -7.09 -1.36 3.72
N VAL A 188 -6.68 -0.10 3.53
CA VAL A 188 -5.40 0.43 4.03
C VAL A 188 -5.17 0.26 5.53
N PHE A 189 -6.22 0.26 6.34
CA PHE A 189 -6.13 0.09 7.79
C PHE A 189 -6.32 -1.38 8.24
N GLU A 190 -6.79 -2.26 7.36
CA GLU A 190 -6.98 -3.70 7.62
C GLU A 190 -5.75 -4.51 7.21
N SER A 191 -5.06 -4.04 6.17
CA SER A 191 -3.83 -4.67 5.71
C SER A 191 -2.79 -4.60 6.82
N ARG A 192 -2.32 -5.75 7.29
CA ARG A 192 -1.14 -5.85 8.15
C ARG A 192 0.12 -5.52 7.33
N SER A 193 0.12 -4.37 6.69
CA SER A 193 1.26 -3.90 5.93
C SER A 193 2.45 -3.77 6.88
N THR A 194 3.54 -4.46 6.55
CA THR A 194 4.84 -4.31 7.23
C THR A 194 5.39 -2.88 7.13
N GLN A 195 4.73 -2.01 6.41
CA GLN A 195 5.07 -0.61 6.17
C GLN A 195 4.27 0.37 7.04
N GLY A 196 3.26 -0.11 7.80
CA GLY A 196 2.46 0.73 8.69
C GLY A 196 3.13 0.99 10.04
N VAL A 197 2.88 2.16 10.61
CA VAL A 197 3.33 2.48 11.97
C VAL A 197 2.48 1.73 12.98
N LEU A 198 3.12 0.86 13.77
CA LEU A 198 2.43 0.08 14.81
C LEU A 198 1.93 0.99 15.95
N LEU A 199 0.66 0.79 16.33
CA LEU A 199 0.03 1.50 17.45
C LEU A 199 0.44 0.98 18.85
N GLN A 200 1.29 -0.05 18.89
CA GLN A 200 1.53 -0.87 20.09
C GLN A 200 2.10 -0.13 21.30
N GLU A 201 2.70 1.06 21.12
CA GLU A 201 3.32 1.83 22.21
C GLU A 201 2.46 3.01 22.71
N ARG A 202 1.15 3.04 22.39
CA ARG A 202 0.27 4.13 22.81
C ARG A 202 -0.42 3.80 24.13
N SER A 203 -0.70 4.84 24.93
CA SER A 203 -1.58 4.70 26.10
C SER A 203 -2.98 4.22 25.64
N VAL A 204 -3.70 3.57 26.57
CA VAL A 204 -5.08 3.11 26.31
C VAL A 204 -5.96 4.28 25.83
N GLU A 205 -5.83 5.45 26.46
CA GLU A 205 -6.56 6.66 26.09
C GLU A 205 -6.23 7.14 24.66
N GLU A 206 -4.96 7.09 24.24
CA GLU A 206 -4.56 7.47 22.88
C GLU A 206 -5.06 6.45 21.84
N ARG A 207 -5.11 5.15 22.18
CA ARG A 207 -5.70 4.13 21.29
C ARG A 207 -7.20 4.32 21.17
N ALA A 208 -7.90 4.55 22.27
CA ALA A 208 -9.33 4.82 22.25
C ALA A 208 -9.67 6.01 21.34
N LYS A 209 -8.90 7.09 21.46
CA LYS A 209 -9.04 8.29 20.62
C LYS A 209 -8.69 8.00 19.15
N PHE A 210 -7.67 7.22 18.89
CA PHE A 210 -7.31 6.79 17.54
C PHE A 210 -8.47 5.99 16.90
N HIS A 211 -9.04 5.03 17.62
CA HIS A 211 -10.17 4.24 17.14
C HIS A 211 -11.41 5.11 16.89
N TYR A 212 -11.65 6.14 17.70
CA TYR A 212 -12.70 7.11 17.42
C TYR A 212 -12.50 7.83 16.08
N PHE A 213 -11.28 8.29 15.79
CA PHE A 213 -11.01 8.95 14.50
C PHE A 213 -11.08 7.99 13.32
N LEU A 214 -10.69 6.71 13.49
CA LEU A 214 -10.91 5.69 12.46
C LEU A 214 -12.40 5.42 12.24
N ALA A 215 -13.19 5.30 13.31
CA ALA A 215 -14.64 5.18 13.20
C ALA A 215 -15.24 6.33 12.40
N LYS A 216 -14.83 7.56 12.71
CA LYS A 216 -15.23 8.77 11.99
C LYS A 216 -14.83 8.73 10.52
N THR A 217 -13.61 8.23 10.23
CA THR A 217 -13.08 8.07 8.87
C THR A 217 -13.95 7.10 8.06
N TYR A 218 -14.25 5.94 8.62
CA TYR A 218 -15.09 4.93 7.96
C TYR A 218 -16.54 5.36 7.81
N ALA A 219 -17.12 6.03 8.82
CA ALA A 219 -18.47 6.57 8.75
C ALA A 219 -18.61 7.61 7.62
N LYS A 220 -17.64 8.51 7.49
CA LYS A 220 -17.57 9.49 6.39
C LYS A 220 -17.51 8.84 5.02
N ALA A 221 -16.84 7.68 4.91
CA ALA A 221 -16.74 6.90 3.67
C ALA A 221 -17.98 6.01 3.42
N GLY A 222 -19.00 6.02 4.30
CA GLY A 222 -20.18 5.18 4.19
C GLY A 222 -19.95 3.70 4.54
N MET A 223 -18.78 3.37 5.12
CA MET A 223 -18.40 2.00 5.49
C MET A 223 -18.92 1.70 6.91
N ASN A 224 -20.23 1.57 7.05
CA ASN A 224 -20.94 1.55 8.33
C ASN A 224 -20.49 0.40 9.24
N ASP A 225 -20.31 -0.82 8.73
CA ASP A 225 -19.89 -1.97 9.53
C ASP A 225 -18.51 -1.76 10.17
N ARG A 226 -17.57 -1.17 9.40
CA ARG A 226 -16.25 -0.83 9.90
C ARG A 226 -16.30 0.33 10.90
N ALA A 227 -17.15 1.32 10.64
CA ALA A 227 -17.36 2.41 11.57
C ALA A 227 -17.87 1.87 12.93
N LEU A 228 -18.86 0.99 12.94
CA LEU A 228 -19.38 0.35 14.16
C LEU A 228 -18.32 -0.48 14.87
N LEU A 229 -17.50 -1.22 14.14
CA LEU A 229 -16.37 -1.98 14.71
C LEU A 229 -15.39 -1.06 15.46
N TYR A 230 -15.01 0.09 14.87
CA TYR A 230 -14.08 1.03 15.48
C TYR A 230 -14.72 1.89 16.57
N ILE A 231 -16.05 2.15 16.54
CA ILE A 231 -16.81 2.70 17.66
C ILE A 231 -16.71 1.74 18.86
N ARG A 232 -16.95 0.44 18.64
CA ARG A 232 -16.84 -0.58 19.69
C ARG A 232 -15.44 -0.57 20.31
N LYS A 233 -14.38 -0.67 19.51
CA LYS A 233 -12.98 -0.62 20.00
C LYS A 233 -12.69 0.64 20.81
N SER A 234 -13.16 1.79 20.34
CA SER A 234 -12.98 3.06 21.03
C SER A 234 -13.66 3.07 22.40
N ILE A 235 -14.89 2.57 22.49
CA ILE A 235 -15.65 2.49 23.74
C ILE A 235 -15.03 1.49 24.70
N GLU A 236 -14.64 0.29 24.24
CA GLU A 236 -14.00 -0.75 25.03
C GLU A 236 -12.66 -0.28 25.64
N GLU A 237 -11.93 0.57 24.92
CA GLU A 237 -10.68 1.19 25.39
C GLU A 237 -10.91 2.48 26.22
N GLY A 238 -12.16 2.80 26.53
CA GLY A 238 -12.52 3.87 27.46
C GLY A 238 -12.48 5.28 26.89
N PHE A 239 -12.93 5.47 25.63
CA PHE A 239 -13.07 6.82 25.06
C PHE A 239 -14.03 7.69 25.88
N LYS A 240 -13.51 8.79 26.42
CA LYS A 240 -14.24 9.62 27.39
C LYS A 240 -15.28 10.55 26.76
N GLU A 241 -15.02 11.03 25.54
CA GLU A 241 -15.84 12.05 24.88
C GLU A 241 -17.02 11.43 24.08
N ARG A 242 -17.79 10.50 24.70
CA ARG A 242 -18.85 9.73 24.05
C ARG A 242 -19.91 10.56 23.37
N LYS A 243 -20.18 11.78 23.85
CA LYS A 243 -21.13 12.71 23.24
C LYS A 243 -20.81 12.99 21.78
N LYS A 244 -19.52 12.94 21.40
CA LYS A 244 -19.08 13.16 20.03
C LYS A 244 -19.67 12.17 19.02
N PHE A 245 -19.99 10.92 19.44
CA PHE A 245 -20.66 9.98 18.55
C PHE A 245 -22.08 10.44 18.16
N TYR A 246 -22.73 11.30 18.99
CA TYR A 246 -24.02 11.90 18.66
C TYR A 246 -23.87 13.26 17.98
N GLU A 247 -22.81 14.00 18.27
CA GLU A 247 -22.62 15.39 17.83
C GLU A 247 -21.99 15.45 16.43
N ASP A 248 -21.03 14.59 16.14
CA ASP A 248 -20.32 14.62 14.87
C ASP A 248 -21.21 14.18 13.70
N PRO A 249 -21.28 14.98 12.64
CA PRO A 249 -22.18 14.74 11.51
C PRO A 249 -21.86 13.47 10.73
N GLU A 250 -20.64 12.99 10.78
CA GLU A 250 -20.22 11.77 10.07
C GLU A 250 -20.93 10.53 10.61
N PHE A 251 -21.32 10.51 11.87
CA PHE A 251 -22.08 9.41 12.47
C PHE A 251 -23.58 9.50 12.26
N ALA A 252 -24.09 10.56 11.62
CA ALA A 252 -25.53 10.74 11.41
C ALA A 252 -26.21 9.51 10.75
N PRO A 253 -25.63 8.86 9.72
CA PRO A 253 -26.22 7.66 9.10
C PRO A 253 -26.32 6.45 10.03
N LEU A 254 -25.55 6.43 11.13
CA LEU A 254 -25.50 5.30 12.06
C LEU A 254 -26.50 5.43 13.21
N LYS A 255 -27.00 6.64 13.50
CA LYS A 255 -27.78 6.95 14.71
C LYS A 255 -29.06 6.11 14.87
N ASP A 256 -29.68 5.70 13.76
CA ASP A 256 -30.90 4.92 13.77
C ASP A 256 -30.65 3.41 13.88
N LEU A 257 -29.40 2.97 13.68
CA LEU A 257 -29.04 1.56 13.75
C LEU A 257 -29.14 1.03 15.19
N PRO A 258 -29.82 -0.11 15.42
CA PRO A 258 -29.92 -0.71 16.75
C PRO A 258 -28.55 -1.00 17.37
N GLU A 259 -27.59 -1.45 16.58
CA GLU A 259 -26.23 -1.75 17.04
C GLU A 259 -25.52 -0.48 17.54
N PHE A 260 -25.64 0.64 16.84
CA PHE A 260 -25.08 1.92 17.29
C PHE A 260 -25.60 2.32 18.67
N LYS A 261 -26.94 2.22 18.88
CA LYS A 261 -27.58 2.52 20.16
C LYS A 261 -27.10 1.58 21.27
N GLN A 262 -26.96 0.30 20.97
CA GLN A 262 -26.43 -0.70 21.93
C GLN A 262 -24.96 -0.40 22.31
N LEU A 263 -24.11 -0.06 21.34
CA LEU A 263 -22.71 0.27 21.59
C LEU A 263 -22.56 1.49 22.50
N LEU A 264 -23.38 2.52 22.30
CA LEU A 264 -23.31 3.73 23.13
C LEU A 264 -23.90 3.57 24.52
N ALA A 265 -24.76 2.55 24.71
CA ALA A 265 -25.28 2.16 26.03
C ALA A 265 -24.29 1.28 26.82
N MET A 266 -23.24 0.74 26.20
CA MET A 266 -22.24 -0.09 26.88
C MET A 266 -21.46 0.74 27.91
N GLU A 267 -21.29 0.18 29.11
CA GLU A 267 -20.36 0.73 30.08
C GLU A 267 -18.90 0.45 29.66
N PRO A 268 -17.96 1.39 29.94
CA PRO A 268 -16.54 1.12 29.69
C PRO A 268 -16.11 -0.07 30.52
N ARG A 269 -15.36 -1.00 29.91
CA ARG A 269 -14.67 -2.02 30.72
C ARG A 269 -13.63 -1.30 31.57
N VAL A 270 -13.81 -1.36 32.89
CA VAL A 270 -12.77 -0.93 33.83
C VAL A 270 -11.66 -1.98 33.72
N LEU A 271 -10.55 -1.59 33.07
CA LEU A 271 -9.33 -2.38 32.99
C LEU A 271 -8.45 -2.10 34.21
#